data_cd87e1c411e84494d68ff302e99359b6
#
_entry.id   cd87e1c411e84494d68ff302e99359b6
#
_cell.length_a   1.000
_cell.length_b   1.000
_cell.length_c   1.000
_cell.angle_alpha   90.00
_cell.angle_beta   90.00
_cell.angle_gamma   90.00
#
_symmetry.space_group_name_H-M   'P 1'
#
loop_
_entity.id
_entity.type
_entity.pdbx_description
1 polymer ?
#
loop_
_entity_poly.entity_id
_entity_poly.type
_entity_poly.pdbx_seq_one_letter_code
_entity_poly.pdbx_strand_id
1 'polypeptide(L)'
;MDENGLTEEEFLSQYQPRDYERPSVTVDMLIFAVDKSGENKRLLLIKRKNHPYLGCWALPGGFVEMKESLREAAARELEEETGVKGMRLEQLYTFGEVERDPRTRIISVAFMAVVDDEELSVRAGDDAAEAVWFRVWKEEGENGECIFLESAEAGVRFAYAVEKEAKGEGERRCRPIFDVEAERGLAFDHIEAVRMGLERL
;
A
#
# COMPACT_ATOMS: atom_id res chain seq x y z
N MET A 1 37.44 12.55 -17.46
CA MET A 1 37.74 11.14 -17.79
C MET A 1 37.74 10.36 -16.50
N ASP A 2 37.18 9.18 -16.49
CA ASP A 2 37.23 8.26 -15.34
C ASP A 2 38.59 7.55 -15.27
N GLU A 3 38.75 6.57 -14.35
CA GLU A 3 39.99 5.78 -14.18
C GLU A 3 40.35 4.90 -15.39
N ASN A 4 39.40 4.66 -16.30
CA ASN A 4 39.58 3.93 -17.56
C ASN A 4 39.82 4.85 -18.75
N GLY A 5 39.88 6.17 -18.53
CA GLY A 5 40.09 7.20 -19.56
C GLY A 5 38.88 7.53 -20.41
N LEU A 6 37.66 7.10 -19.98
CA LEU A 6 36.42 7.39 -20.70
C LEU A 6 35.81 8.74 -20.26
N THR A 7 35.20 9.43 -21.20
CA THR A 7 34.25 10.51 -20.90
C THR A 7 32.93 9.91 -20.41
N GLU A 8 32.08 10.73 -19.78
CA GLU A 8 30.76 10.30 -19.36
C GLU A 8 29.91 9.82 -20.55
N GLU A 9 29.97 10.49 -21.68
CA GLU A 9 29.25 10.12 -22.90
C GLU A 9 29.72 8.77 -23.45
N GLU A 10 31.03 8.53 -23.51
CA GLU A 10 31.60 7.26 -23.93
C GLU A 10 31.23 6.12 -22.96
N PHE A 11 31.29 6.37 -21.64
CA PHE A 11 30.86 5.40 -20.63
C PHE A 11 29.38 5.05 -20.80
N LEU A 12 28.48 6.05 -20.89
CA LEU A 12 27.03 5.82 -21.04
C LEU A 12 26.68 5.10 -22.33
N SER A 13 27.41 5.37 -23.43
CA SER A 13 27.20 4.70 -24.74
C SER A 13 27.56 3.22 -24.70
N GLN A 14 28.49 2.84 -23.84
CA GLN A 14 28.98 1.45 -23.66
C GLN A 14 28.29 0.73 -22.51
N TYR A 15 27.56 1.45 -21.62
CA TYR A 15 26.93 0.88 -20.46
C TYR A 15 25.84 -0.10 -20.82
N GLN A 16 25.98 -1.35 -20.33
CA GLN A 16 25.00 -2.41 -20.54
C GLN A 16 24.17 -2.64 -19.30
N PRO A 17 22.93 -2.15 -19.25
CA PRO A 17 22.09 -2.25 -18.06
C PRO A 17 21.64 -3.68 -17.70
N ARG A 18 22.01 -4.68 -18.50
CA ARG A 18 21.64 -6.10 -18.31
C ARG A 18 22.53 -6.87 -17.35
N ASP A 19 23.64 -6.28 -16.90
CA ASP A 19 24.64 -6.97 -16.07
C ASP A 19 24.19 -7.18 -14.63
N TYR A 20 23.03 -6.58 -14.23
CA TYR A 20 22.49 -6.69 -12.88
C TYR A 20 21.04 -7.16 -12.90
N GLU A 21 20.72 -8.11 -12.02
CA GLU A 21 19.34 -8.43 -11.72
C GLU A 21 18.62 -7.22 -11.11
N ARG A 22 17.40 -6.95 -11.56
CA ARG A 22 16.64 -5.78 -11.15
C ARG A 22 15.35 -6.19 -10.46
N PRO A 23 15.09 -5.70 -9.23
CA PRO A 23 13.75 -5.85 -8.66
C PRO A 23 12.74 -5.04 -9.48
N SER A 24 11.51 -5.52 -9.52
CA SER A 24 10.39 -4.68 -9.96
C SER A 24 10.05 -3.67 -8.87
N VAL A 25 9.58 -2.50 -9.28
CA VAL A 25 9.12 -1.45 -8.36
C VAL A 25 7.62 -1.28 -8.51
N THR A 26 6.91 -1.23 -7.38
CA THR A 26 5.48 -0.92 -7.30
C THR A 26 5.24 0.31 -6.43
N VAL A 27 4.06 0.87 -6.54
CA VAL A 27 3.53 1.89 -5.64
C VAL A 27 2.24 1.39 -5.02
N ASP A 28 2.02 1.68 -3.73
CA ASP A 28 0.78 1.38 -3.01
C ASP A 28 0.28 2.66 -2.33
N MET A 29 -1.03 2.95 -2.39
CA MET A 29 -1.60 4.18 -1.89
C MET A 29 -2.51 3.97 -0.71
N LEU A 30 -2.22 4.66 0.40
CA LEU A 30 -3.08 4.76 1.57
C LEU A 30 -3.89 6.06 1.48
N ILE A 31 -5.14 5.95 1.08
CA ILE A 31 -6.04 7.09 1.02
C ILE A 31 -6.96 7.04 2.24
N PHE A 32 -6.70 7.92 3.19
CA PHE A 32 -7.53 8.06 4.38
C PHE A 32 -8.55 9.19 4.21
N ALA A 33 -9.80 8.90 4.51
CA ALA A 33 -10.83 9.89 4.75
C ALA A 33 -11.01 10.06 6.26
N VAL A 34 -10.90 11.28 6.74
CA VAL A 34 -10.95 11.59 8.16
C VAL A 34 -12.01 12.67 8.38
N ASP A 35 -12.92 12.45 9.33
CA ASP A 35 -13.90 13.45 9.68
C ASP A 35 -13.29 14.63 10.46
N LYS A 36 -14.05 15.70 10.64
CA LYS A 36 -13.59 16.91 11.34
C LYS A 36 -13.23 16.68 12.81
N SER A 37 -13.73 15.62 13.43
CA SER A 37 -13.37 15.26 14.80
C SER A 37 -12.03 14.52 14.89
N GLY A 38 -11.57 13.93 13.79
CA GLY A 38 -10.42 13.05 13.74
C GLY A 38 -10.68 11.63 14.30
N GLU A 39 -11.91 11.37 14.76
CA GLU A 39 -12.26 10.09 15.39
C GLU A 39 -12.65 9.02 14.36
N ASN A 40 -13.39 9.42 13.31
CA ASN A 40 -13.79 8.50 12.26
C ASN A 40 -12.80 8.54 11.11
N LYS A 41 -12.13 7.43 10.92
CA LYS A 41 -11.17 7.22 9.84
C LYS A 41 -11.66 6.13 8.90
N ARG A 42 -11.61 6.40 7.60
CA ARG A 42 -11.88 5.40 6.57
C ARG A 42 -10.67 5.26 5.66
N LEU A 43 -10.40 4.06 5.20
CA LEU A 43 -9.32 3.71 4.28
C LEU A 43 -9.93 3.16 3.00
N LEU A 44 -9.47 3.64 1.85
CA LEU A 44 -9.89 3.12 0.56
C LEU A 44 -9.13 1.82 0.26
N LEU A 45 -9.85 0.74 -0.02
CA LEU A 45 -9.29 -0.53 -0.45
C LEU A 45 -9.95 -0.98 -1.76
N ILE A 46 -9.21 -1.76 -2.52
CA ILE A 46 -9.67 -2.43 -3.73
C ILE A 46 -9.73 -3.94 -3.54
N LYS A 47 -10.62 -4.61 -4.27
CA LYS A 47 -10.68 -6.08 -4.29
C LYS A 47 -9.89 -6.63 -5.45
N ARG A 48 -8.92 -7.50 -5.15
CA ARG A 48 -8.05 -8.10 -6.17
C ARG A 48 -8.82 -9.07 -7.07
N LYS A 49 -8.70 -8.88 -8.38
CA LYS A 49 -9.31 -9.75 -9.42
C LYS A 49 -8.36 -10.83 -9.94
N ASN A 50 -7.07 -10.76 -9.60
CA ASN A 50 -6.02 -11.64 -10.14
C ASN A 50 -5.13 -12.21 -9.04
N HIS A 51 -4.45 -13.32 -9.35
CA HIS A 51 -3.39 -13.87 -8.51
C HIS A 51 -2.14 -12.98 -8.51
N PRO A 52 -1.36 -13.02 -7.43
CA PRO A 52 -1.62 -13.68 -6.14
C PRO A 52 -2.72 -12.95 -5.35
N TYR A 53 -3.24 -13.60 -4.29
CA TYR A 53 -4.26 -13.05 -3.41
C TYR A 53 -5.59 -12.68 -4.10
N LEU A 54 -6.04 -13.50 -5.05
CA LEU A 54 -7.34 -13.36 -5.72
C LEU A 54 -8.48 -13.25 -4.69
N GLY A 55 -9.28 -12.18 -4.78
CA GLY A 55 -10.42 -11.91 -3.91
C GLY A 55 -10.05 -11.34 -2.54
N CYS A 56 -8.77 -11.15 -2.21
CA CYS A 56 -8.34 -10.37 -1.04
C CYS A 56 -8.49 -8.87 -1.30
N TRP A 57 -8.59 -8.12 -0.22
CA TRP A 57 -8.54 -6.66 -0.27
C TRP A 57 -7.10 -6.16 -0.28
N ALA A 58 -6.85 -5.05 -0.94
CA ALA A 58 -5.52 -4.47 -1.10
C ALA A 58 -5.58 -2.95 -1.10
N LEU A 59 -4.46 -2.31 -0.84
CA LEU A 59 -4.27 -0.91 -1.16
C LEU A 59 -4.32 -0.75 -2.69
N PRO A 60 -4.89 0.34 -3.23
CA PRO A 60 -4.72 0.70 -4.63
C PRO A 60 -3.23 0.78 -4.98
N GLY A 61 -2.84 0.26 -6.15
CA GLY A 61 -1.43 0.28 -6.54
C GLY A 61 -1.05 -0.69 -7.63
N GLY A 62 0.13 -0.45 -8.22
CA GLY A 62 0.62 -1.25 -9.32
C GLY A 62 2.08 -1.02 -9.64
N PHE A 63 2.51 -1.52 -10.79
CA PHE A 63 3.89 -1.44 -11.24
C PHE A 63 4.24 -0.06 -11.78
N VAL A 64 5.44 0.39 -11.44
CA VAL A 64 6.01 1.62 -11.99
C VAL A 64 6.51 1.36 -13.42
N GLU A 65 6.06 2.17 -14.37
CA GLU A 65 6.52 2.10 -15.75
C GLU A 65 7.91 2.74 -15.92
N MET A 66 8.62 2.36 -17.00
CA MET A 66 10.01 2.79 -17.22
C MET A 66 10.18 4.28 -17.50
N LYS A 67 9.11 5.02 -17.80
CA LYS A 67 9.17 6.43 -18.20
C LYS A 67 8.41 7.36 -17.27
N GLU A 68 7.99 6.89 -16.11
CA GLU A 68 7.28 7.68 -15.11
C GLU A 68 8.05 7.73 -13.79
N SER A 69 7.86 8.78 -13.03
CA SER A 69 8.32 8.89 -11.65
C SER A 69 7.39 8.10 -10.71
N LEU A 70 7.86 7.80 -9.49
CA LEU A 70 7.03 7.13 -8.47
C LEU A 70 5.73 7.88 -8.17
N ARG A 71 5.74 9.23 -8.21
CA ARG A 71 4.54 10.05 -7.99
C ARG A 71 3.57 9.98 -9.16
N GLU A 72 4.07 9.96 -10.37
CA GLU A 72 3.24 9.79 -11.58
C GLU A 72 2.62 8.41 -11.61
N ALA A 73 3.39 7.35 -11.29
CA ALA A 73 2.87 6.00 -11.14
C ALA A 73 1.75 5.93 -10.10
N ALA A 74 1.98 6.49 -8.90
CA ALA A 74 1.00 6.50 -7.83
C ALA A 74 -0.29 7.25 -8.23
N ALA A 75 -0.17 8.39 -8.92
CA ALA A 75 -1.32 9.15 -9.38
C ALA A 75 -2.10 8.41 -10.48
N ARG A 76 -1.40 7.77 -11.43
CA ARG A 76 -2.00 6.97 -12.51
C ARG A 76 -2.75 5.76 -11.97
N GLU A 77 -2.09 4.94 -11.15
CA GLU A 77 -2.70 3.73 -10.56
C GLU A 77 -3.92 4.09 -9.70
N LEU A 78 -3.84 5.17 -8.90
CA LEU A 78 -4.97 5.64 -8.10
C LEU A 78 -6.15 6.03 -8.99
N GLU A 79 -5.90 6.75 -10.08
CA GLU A 79 -6.94 7.13 -11.03
C GLU A 79 -7.55 5.92 -11.73
N GLU A 80 -6.71 4.97 -12.21
CA GLU A 80 -7.15 3.78 -12.94
C GLU A 80 -7.99 2.84 -12.06
N GLU A 81 -7.61 2.65 -10.80
CA GLU A 81 -8.27 1.71 -9.90
C GLU A 81 -9.44 2.30 -9.12
N THR A 82 -9.47 3.63 -8.89
CA THR A 82 -10.46 4.26 -8.01
C THR A 82 -11.19 5.46 -8.61
N GLY A 83 -10.75 5.95 -9.77
CA GLY A 83 -11.26 7.17 -10.39
C GLY A 83 -10.85 8.46 -9.68
N VAL A 84 -10.05 8.39 -8.61
CA VAL A 84 -9.63 9.54 -7.82
C VAL A 84 -8.45 10.25 -8.47
N LYS A 85 -8.53 11.59 -8.58
CA LYS A 85 -7.53 12.44 -9.25
C LYS A 85 -7.06 13.60 -8.38
N GLY A 86 -5.84 14.07 -8.69
CA GLY A 86 -5.35 15.36 -8.18
C GLY A 86 -4.99 15.36 -6.70
N MET A 87 -4.86 14.22 -6.06
CA MET A 87 -4.47 14.14 -4.66
C MET A 87 -3.00 14.46 -4.44
N ARG A 88 -2.72 15.16 -3.35
CA ARG A 88 -1.34 15.35 -2.87
C ARG A 88 -0.90 14.09 -2.14
N LEU A 89 -0.14 13.25 -2.83
CA LEU A 89 0.45 12.03 -2.27
C LEU A 89 1.80 12.34 -1.61
N GLU A 90 1.98 11.91 -0.37
CA GLU A 90 3.25 11.99 0.36
C GLU A 90 3.80 10.58 0.56
N GLN A 91 5.10 10.38 0.30
CA GLN A 91 5.74 9.08 0.52
C GLN A 91 5.72 8.74 2.01
N LEU A 92 5.21 7.56 2.33
CA LEU A 92 5.12 7.05 3.68
C LEU A 92 6.35 6.19 4.03
N TYR A 93 6.57 5.13 3.29
CA TYR A 93 7.61 4.14 3.55
C TYR A 93 7.97 3.35 2.29
N THR A 94 9.09 2.62 2.33
CA THR A 94 9.50 1.70 1.26
C THR A 94 9.62 0.29 1.80
N PHE A 95 8.76 -0.61 1.32
CA PHE A 95 8.73 -2.02 1.69
C PHE A 95 9.66 -2.81 0.80
N GLY A 96 10.68 -3.40 1.39
CA GLY A 96 11.75 -4.08 0.66
C GLY A 96 12.07 -5.48 1.16
N GLU A 97 11.21 -6.12 1.97
CA GLU A 97 11.42 -7.51 2.39
C GLU A 97 11.53 -8.45 1.18
N VAL A 98 12.44 -9.43 1.27
CA VAL A 98 12.78 -10.27 0.09
C VAL A 98 11.58 -11.08 -0.39
N GLU A 99 10.82 -11.63 0.54
CA GLU A 99 9.71 -12.56 0.27
C GLU A 99 8.33 -11.92 0.38
N ARG A 100 8.25 -10.56 0.37
CA ARG A 100 6.97 -9.86 0.50
C ARG A 100 5.98 -10.15 -0.63
N ASP A 101 6.49 -10.49 -1.81
CA ASP A 101 5.69 -10.85 -2.98
C ASP A 101 6.12 -12.24 -3.52
N PRO A 102 5.20 -13.20 -3.63
CA PRO A 102 5.53 -14.57 -4.05
C PRO A 102 5.92 -14.70 -5.52
N ARG A 103 5.72 -13.65 -6.35
CA ARG A 103 6.00 -13.69 -7.80
C ARG A 103 7.48 -13.52 -8.11
N THR A 104 8.11 -12.51 -7.47
CA THR A 104 9.51 -12.13 -7.74
C THR A 104 9.96 -11.09 -6.72
N ARG A 105 11.21 -10.67 -6.82
CA ARG A 105 11.75 -9.56 -6.02
C ARG A 105 11.04 -8.25 -6.38
N ILE A 106 10.22 -7.76 -5.46
CA ILE A 106 9.48 -6.50 -5.61
C ILE A 106 9.79 -5.56 -4.44
N ILE A 107 10.04 -4.30 -4.77
CA ILE A 107 10.14 -3.20 -3.80
C ILE A 107 8.91 -2.33 -4.00
N SER A 108 8.13 -2.10 -2.95
CA SER A 108 6.97 -1.21 -3.01
C SER A 108 7.22 0.09 -2.27
N VAL A 109 6.86 1.19 -2.90
CA VAL A 109 6.89 2.53 -2.30
C VAL A 109 5.47 2.94 -1.94
N ALA A 110 5.18 2.99 -0.64
CA ALA A 110 3.89 3.41 -0.14
C ALA A 110 3.78 4.94 -0.11
N PHE A 111 2.66 5.43 -0.62
CA PHE A 111 2.25 6.82 -0.55
C PHE A 111 0.98 6.96 0.31
N MET A 112 0.80 8.11 0.92
CA MET A 112 -0.34 8.42 1.75
C MET A 112 -0.95 9.75 1.36
N ALA A 113 -2.27 9.84 1.40
CA ALA A 113 -3.04 11.06 1.38
C ALA A 113 -4.13 11.03 2.45
N VAL A 114 -4.44 12.19 3.00
CA VAL A 114 -5.54 12.39 3.92
C VAL A 114 -6.49 13.41 3.31
N VAL A 115 -7.77 13.08 3.28
CA VAL A 115 -8.82 13.92 2.72
C VAL A 115 -9.94 14.12 3.74
N ASP A 116 -10.68 15.22 3.61
CA ASP A 116 -11.88 15.44 4.40
C ASP A 116 -12.98 14.47 3.96
N ASP A 117 -13.60 13.79 4.91
CA ASP A 117 -14.65 12.80 4.67
C ASP A 117 -15.87 13.38 3.92
N GLU A 118 -16.13 14.69 4.06
CA GLU A 118 -17.23 15.39 3.40
C GLU A 118 -16.95 15.68 1.91
N GLU A 119 -15.68 15.68 1.48
CA GLU A 119 -15.28 16.04 0.11
C GLU A 119 -15.32 14.87 -0.89
N LEU A 120 -15.50 13.66 -0.40
CA LEU A 120 -15.34 12.45 -1.21
C LEU A 120 -16.63 11.93 -1.80
N SER A 121 -16.87 12.26 -3.07
CA SER A 121 -17.68 11.42 -3.96
C SER A 121 -16.75 10.46 -4.72
N VAL A 122 -16.37 9.33 -4.14
CA VAL A 122 -15.69 8.27 -4.90
C VAL A 122 -16.72 7.63 -5.82
N ARG A 123 -16.58 7.86 -7.12
CA ARG A 123 -17.24 7.06 -8.13
C ARG A 123 -16.25 5.99 -8.53
N ALA A 124 -16.55 4.73 -8.23
CA ALA A 124 -15.87 3.63 -8.89
C ALA A 124 -15.92 3.88 -10.40
N GLY A 125 -14.77 3.94 -11.06
CA GLY A 125 -14.71 4.03 -12.52
C GLY A 125 -15.23 2.74 -13.13
N ASP A 126 -15.79 2.78 -14.34
CA ASP A 126 -16.41 1.63 -15.03
C ASP A 126 -15.47 0.44 -15.21
N ASP A 127 -14.14 0.62 -15.13
CA ASP A 127 -13.10 -0.43 -15.21
C ASP A 127 -12.39 -0.68 -13.86
N ALA A 128 -12.72 0.09 -12.80
CA ALA A 128 -12.09 -0.07 -11.50
C ALA A 128 -12.43 -1.43 -10.88
N ALA A 129 -11.45 -2.05 -10.28
CA ALA A 129 -11.67 -3.03 -9.23
C ALA A 129 -12.67 -2.43 -8.23
N GLU A 130 -13.51 -3.27 -7.61
CA GLU A 130 -14.45 -2.84 -6.57
C GLU A 130 -13.69 -2.06 -5.50
N ALA A 131 -13.75 -0.71 -5.56
CA ALA A 131 -13.10 0.17 -4.62
C ALA A 131 -14.09 0.54 -3.52
N VAL A 132 -13.75 0.24 -2.28
CA VAL A 132 -14.67 0.34 -1.14
C VAL A 132 -13.98 1.00 0.05
N TRP A 133 -14.72 1.84 0.76
CA TRP A 133 -14.28 2.47 1.99
C TRP A 133 -14.45 1.53 3.18
N PHE A 134 -13.35 1.34 3.92
CA PHE A 134 -13.32 0.61 5.18
C PHE A 134 -13.17 1.59 6.34
N ARG A 135 -14.05 1.52 7.32
CA ARG A 135 -13.77 2.12 8.63
C ARG A 135 -12.53 1.47 9.20
N VAL A 136 -11.60 2.24 9.71
CA VAL A 136 -10.36 1.74 10.29
C VAL A 136 -10.11 2.38 11.65
N TRP A 137 -9.76 1.57 12.65
CA TRP A 137 -9.47 2.05 14.00
C TRP A 137 -8.52 1.12 14.73
N LYS A 138 -7.98 1.62 15.85
CA LYS A 138 -7.14 0.86 16.75
C LYS A 138 -7.82 0.72 18.10
N GLU A 139 -7.62 -0.42 18.75
CA GLU A 139 -8.06 -0.67 20.12
C GLU A 139 -6.94 -1.35 20.92
N GLU A 140 -6.77 -0.96 22.19
CA GLU A 140 -5.90 -1.66 23.12
C GLU A 140 -6.63 -2.88 23.67
N GLY A 141 -6.08 -4.07 23.40
CA GLY A 141 -6.57 -5.34 23.93
C GLY A 141 -5.68 -5.88 25.06
N GLU A 142 -6.10 -6.97 25.69
CA GLU A 142 -5.34 -7.63 26.76
C GLU A 142 -3.91 -8.04 26.31
N ASN A 143 -3.73 -8.37 25.04
CA ASN A 143 -2.47 -8.83 24.44
C ASN A 143 -1.72 -7.78 23.63
N GLY A 144 -2.17 -6.54 23.63
CA GLY A 144 -1.58 -5.43 22.89
C GLY A 144 -2.56 -4.72 21.97
N GLU A 145 -2.04 -3.84 21.12
CA GLU A 145 -2.82 -3.06 20.16
C GLU A 145 -3.39 -3.97 19.06
N CYS A 146 -4.63 -3.73 18.65
CA CYS A 146 -5.29 -4.38 17.54
C CYS A 146 -5.74 -3.33 16.52
N ILE A 147 -5.63 -3.66 15.24
CA ILE A 147 -6.12 -2.85 14.13
C ILE A 147 -7.35 -3.54 13.53
N PHE A 148 -8.42 -2.80 13.38
CA PHE A 148 -9.67 -3.27 12.80
C PHE A 148 -9.97 -2.52 11.51
N LEU A 149 -10.49 -3.27 10.52
CA LEU A 149 -11.01 -2.73 9.28
C LEU A 149 -12.40 -3.34 9.02
N GLU A 150 -13.39 -2.52 8.74
CA GLU A 150 -14.77 -2.96 8.54
C GLU A 150 -15.43 -2.20 7.40
N SER A 151 -16.12 -2.90 6.54
CA SER A 151 -16.99 -2.31 5.52
C SER A 151 -18.36 -2.99 5.54
N ALA A 152 -19.39 -2.22 5.86
CA ALA A 152 -20.78 -2.68 5.77
C ALA A 152 -21.20 -2.91 4.31
N GLU A 153 -20.66 -2.12 3.36
CA GLU A 153 -20.92 -2.26 1.93
C GLU A 153 -20.38 -3.58 1.39
N ALA A 154 -19.14 -3.92 1.74
CA ALA A 154 -18.51 -5.19 1.35
C ALA A 154 -18.95 -6.37 2.21
N GLY A 155 -19.60 -6.14 3.35
CA GLY A 155 -20.02 -7.18 4.30
C GLY A 155 -18.86 -7.90 4.96
N VAL A 156 -17.71 -7.22 5.17
CA VAL A 156 -16.49 -7.85 5.71
C VAL A 156 -15.89 -7.03 6.85
N ARG A 157 -15.24 -7.76 7.77
CA ARG A 157 -14.46 -7.18 8.87
C ARG A 157 -13.16 -7.96 9.04
N PHE A 158 -12.07 -7.24 9.27
CA PHE A 158 -10.74 -7.80 9.55
C PHE A 158 -10.24 -7.30 10.89
N ALA A 159 -9.44 -8.13 11.57
CA ALA A 159 -8.74 -7.76 12.79
C ALA A 159 -7.28 -8.26 12.73
N TYR A 160 -6.36 -7.42 13.15
CA TYR A 160 -4.93 -7.71 13.20
C TYR A 160 -4.36 -7.32 14.56
N ALA A 161 -3.68 -8.26 15.23
CA ALA A 161 -2.91 -7.95 16.42
C ALA A 161 -1.56 -7.35 16.04
N VAL A 162 -1.17 -6.26 16.68
CA VAL A 162 0.16 -5.67 16.56
C VAL A 162 1.09 -6.34 17.58
N GLU A 163 2.07 -7.09 17.11
CA GLU A 163 3.04 -7.74 17.99
C GLU A 163 3.91 -6.68 18.68
N LYS A 164 4.05 -6.80 19.99
CA LYS A 164 5.03 -6.00 20.76
C LYS A 164 6.42 -6.46 20.34
N GLU A 165 7.33 -5.51 20.14
CA GLU A 165 8.72 -5.80 19.86
C GLU A 165 9.27 -6.82 20.87
N ALA A 166 9.79 -7.93 20.37
CA ALA A 166 10.68 -8.76 21.15
C ALA A 166 11.93 -7.91 21.41
N LYS A 167 12.34 -7.77 22.67
CA LYS A 167 13.48 -6.93 23.08
C LYS A 167 14.68 -7.16 22.16
N GLY A 168 14.97 -6.17 21.32
CA GLY A 168 16.30 -6.03 20.75
C GLY A 168 16.41 -5.90 19.24
N GLU A 169 15.57 -6.45 18.43
CA GLU A 169 15.67 -6.37 16.95
C GLU A 169 14.32 -6.70 16.33
N GLY A 170 13.62 -5.73 15.81
CA GLY A 170 12.49 -6.05 14.95
C GLY A 170 11.44 -4.97 14.85
N GLU A 171 11.10 -4.67 13.64
CA GLU A 171 9.91 -3.89 13.29
C GLU A 171 8.67 -4.56 13.88
N ARG A 172 7.75 -3.77 14.43
CA ARG A 172 6.44 -4.25 14.85
C ARG A 172 5.76 -4.92 13.66
N ARG A 173 5.20 -6.11 13.85
CA ARG A 173 4.50 -6.86 12.82
C ARG A 173 3.05 -7.08 13.19
N CYS A 174 2.18 -7.03 12.20
CA CYS A 174 0.77 -7.34 12.37
C CYS A 174 0.49 -8.80 12.04
N ARG A 175 -0.26 -9.48 12.91
CA ARG A 175 -0.77 -10.82 12.65
C ARG A 175 -2.29 -10.82 12.55
N PRO A 176 -2.88 -11.51 11.56
CA PRO A 176 -4.31 -11.62 11.48
C PRO A 176 -4.87 -12.32 12.72
N ILE A 177 -5.91 -11.74 13.30
CA ILE A 177 -6.77 -12.39 14.28
C ILE A 177 -7.88 -13.00 13.45
N PHE A 178 -7.86 -14.31 13.27
CA PHE A 178 -8.88 -15.00 12.48
C PHE A 178 -10.25 -14.84 13.14
N ASP A 179 -11.11 -14.03 12.55
CA ASP A 179 -12.54 -14.18 12.71
C ASP A 179 -13.04 -15.13 11.61
N VAL A 180 -13.89 -16.09 11.97
CA VAL A 180 -14.29 -17.23 11.16
C VAL A 180 -15.03 -16.84 9.86
N GLU A 181 -15.46 -15.58 9.75
CA GLU A 181 -16.20 -15.06 8.59
C GLU A 181 -15.32 -14.38 7.52
N ALA A 182 -14.08 -14.02 7.83
CA ALA A 182 -13.20 -13.33 6.89
C ALA A 182 -12.11 -14.27 6.34
N GLU A 183 -12.47 -15.18 5.43
CA GLU A 183 -11.53 -16.11 4.80
C GLU A 183 -10.39 -15.46 4.00
N ARG A 184 -10.40 -14.12 3.81
CA ARG A 184 -9.44 -13.40 2.97
C ARG A 184 -9.20 -11.97 3.49
N GLY A 185 -8.15 -11.80 4.27
CA GLY A 185 -7.70 -10.50 4.79
C GLY A 185 -7.09 -9.57 3.73
N LEU A 186 -6.23 -8.66 4.18
CA LEU A 186 -5.43 -7.82 3.28
C LEU A 186 -4.37 -8.65 2.57
N ALA A 187 -4.13 -8.32 1.31
CA ALA A 187 -3.09 -8.91 0.49
C ALA A 187 -1.70 -8.45 0.94
N PHE A 188 -0.69 -9.27 0.67
CA PHE A 188 0.71 -8.95 0.92
C PHE A 188 0.99 -8.50 2.36
N ASP A 189 1.88 -7.54 2.50
CA ASP A 189 2.24 -6.83 3.74
C ASP A 189 1.48 -5.50 3.91
N HIS A 190 0.35 -5.31 3.22
CA HIS A 190 -0.41 -4.06 3.23
C HIS A 190 -0.88 -3.64 4.61
N ILE A 191 -1.10 -4.59 5.52
CA ILE A 191 -1.47 -4.26 6.91
C ILE A 191 -0.36 -3.47 7.62
N GLU A 192 0.92 -3.70 7.29
CA GLU A 192 2.03 -2.95 7.85
C GLU A 192 1.99 -1.49 7.39
N ALA A 193 1.66 -1.26 6.11
CA ALA A 193 1.46 0.09 5.60
C ALA A 193 0.28 0.78 6.30
N VAL A 194 -0.84 0.08 6.52
CA VAL A 194 -2.01 0.59 7.25
C VAL A 194 -1.62 0.98 8.68
N ARG A 195 -0.88 0.13 9.39
CA ARG A 195 -0.39 0.42 10.74
C ARG A 195 0.44 1.70 10.76
N MET A 196 1.44 1.80 9.86
CA MET A 196 2.30 2.98 9.75
C MET A 196 1.51 4.25 9.40
N GLY A 197 0.53 4.13 8.50
CA GLY A 197 -0.36 5.23 8.14
C GLY A 197 -1.19 5.72 9.33
N LEU A 198 -1.74 4.81 10.14
CA LEU A 198 -2.50 5.13 11.34
C LEU A 198 -1.64 5.75 12.46
N GLU A 199 -0.35 5.46 12.50
CA GLU A 199 0.60 6.09 13.43
C GLU A 199 0.95 7.52 13.02
N ARG A 200 0.74 7.86 11.74
CA ARG A 200 1.06 9.19 11.18
C ARG A 200 -0.14 10.15 11.17
N LEU A 201 -1.37 9.65 11.36
CA LEU A 201 -2.60 10.42 11.54
C LEU A 201 -2.73 10.95 12.95
#